data_65da8e484eff9792a5ec3c7fd76cdd5e
#
_entry.id   65da8e484eff9792a5ec3c7fd76cdd5e
#
_cell.length_a   1.000
_cell.length_b   1.000
_cell.length_c   1.000
_cell.angle_alpha   90.00
_cell.angle_beta   90.00
_cell.angle_gamma   90.00
#
_symmetry.space_group_name_H-M   'P 1'
#
loop_
_entity.id
_entity.type
_entity.pdbx_description
1 polymer ?
#
loop_
_entity_poly.entity_id
_entity_poly.type
_entity_poly.pdbx_seq_one_letter_code
_entity_poly.pdbx_strand_id
1 'polypeptide(L)'
;MLKIARKMNDFSFGKLMEVYEEGNLENGQDLWPEEPQWRQIALAEQEFYQYLQQVFFKTEGARYLIWEERERYISALRLEPYRDGLLLEALETMPKHRNQGHAAKLVNAAIEYAGAKIYSHVSKKNLPSLRTHEKCGFRKILDYAVYADGSVPDRCFTLCHE
;
A
#
# COMPACT_ATOMS: atom_id res chain seq x y z
N MET A 1 -13.95 9.09 5.00
CA MET A 1 -14.35 7.99 5.88
C MET A 1 -13.44 6.82 5.70
N LEU A 2 -12.97 6.20 6.78
CA LEU A 2 -12.15 4.98 6.72
C LEU A 2 -13.04 3.78 6.41
N LYS A 3 -12.69 3.04 5.37
CA LYS A 3 -13.28 1.76 4.98
C LYS A 3 -12.26 0.66 5.22
N ILE A 4 -12.66 -0.43 5.85
CA ILE A 4 -11.79 -1.57 6.15
C ILE A 4 -12.33 -2.78 5.42
N ALA A 5 -11.52 -3.37 4.55
CA ALA A 5 -11.86 -4.57 3.81
C ALA A 5 -11.08 -5.78 4.30
N ARG A 6 -11.77 -6.89 4.47
CA ARG A 6 -11.24 -8.19 4.92
C ARG A 6 -11.32 -9.27 3.84
N LYS A 7 -12.01 -8.97 2.75
CA LYS A 7 -12.23 -9.86 1.60
C LYS A 7 -12.57 -9.04 0.36
N MET A 8 -12.48 -9.65 -0.80
CA MET A 8 -12.73 -8.99 -2.09
C MET A 8 -14.10 -8.32 -2.19
N ASN A 9 -15.13 -8.87 -1.56
CA ASN A 9 -16.48 -8.32 -1.64
C ASN A 9 -16.73 -7.10 -0.75
N ASP A 10 -15.77 -6.72 0.09
CA ASP A 10 -15.94 -5.58 1.01
C ASP A 10 -15.68 -4.23 0.35
N PHE A 11 -15.18 -4.20 -0.89
CA PHE A 11 -14.84 -2.99 -1.62
C PHE A 11 -15.05 -3.13 -3.13
N SER A 12 -15.02 -2.01 -3.85
CA SER A 12 -15.02 -1.98 -5.31
C SER A 12 -13.59 -2.06 -5.85
N PHE A 13 -13.24 -3.17 -6.52
CA PHE A 13 -11.92 -3.33 -7.13
C PHE A 13 -11.66 -2.25 -8.20
N GLY A 14 -12.65 -1.91 -9.03
CA GLY A 14 -12.50 -0.86 -10.03
C GLY A 14 -12.16 0.51 -9.43
N LYS A 15 -12.85 0.91 -8.34
CA LYS A 15 -12.51 2.15 -7.63
C LYS A 15 -11.12 2.10 -6.98
N LEU A 16 -10.69 0.92 -6.53
CA LEU A 16 -9.35 0.75 -5.98
C LEU A 16 -8.29 0.92 -7.07
N MET A 17 -8.54 0.43 -8.28
CA MET A 17 -7.61 0.57 -9.40
C MET A 17 -7.40 2.03 -9.84
N GLU A 18 -8.38 2.90 -9.62
CA GLU A 18 -8.21 4.35 -9.83
C GLU A 18 -7.14 4.94 -8.89
N VAL A 19 -7.01 4.43 -7.67
CA VAL A 19 -5.96 4.84 -6.72
C VAL A 19 -4.58 4.39 -7.19
N TYR A 20 -4.48 3.18 -7.75
CA TYR A 20 -3.23 2.54 -8.18
C TYR A 20 -2.93 2.71 -9.68
N GLU A 21 -3.63 3.59 -10.38
CA GLU A 21 -3.51 3.77 -11.82
C GLU A 21 -2.05 3.96 -12.29
N GLU A 22 -1.32 4.84 -11.63
CA GLU A 22 0.07 5.14 -11.97
C GLU A 22 0.99 3.95 -11.70
N GLY A 23 0.88 3.32 -10.53
CA GLY A 23 1.66 2.12 -10.18
C GLY A 23 1.38 0.94 -11.10
N ASN A 24 0.13 0.74 -11.51
CA ASN A 24 -0.25 -0.30 -12.47
C ASN A 24 0.33 -0.03 -13.86
N LEU A 25 0.37 1.22 -14.28
CA LEU A 25 1.02 1.59 -15.55
C LEU A 25 2.52 1.31 -15.51
N GLU A 26 3.21 1.73 -14.45
CA GLU A 26 4.64 1.49 -14.27
C GLU A 26 4.94 -0.02 -14.23
N ASN A 27 4.21 -0.79 -13.43
CA ASN A 27 4.37 -2.23 -13.36
C ASN A 27 4.10 -2.91 -14.71
N GLY A 28 3.09 -2.45 -15.45
CA GLY A 28 2.75 -2.97 -16.76
C GLY A 28 3.86 -2.71 -17.78
N GLN A 29 4.45 -1.53 -17.76
CA GLN A 29 5.59 -1.16 -18.62
C GLN A 29 6.83 -2.01 -18.33
N ASP A 30 7.10 -2.27 -17.05
CA ASP A 30 8.26 -3.05 -16.63
C ASP A 30 8.12 -4.54 -16.95
N LEU A 31 6.92 -5.11 -16.74
CA LEU A 31 6.68 -6.55 -16.90
C LEU A 31 6.33 -6.95 -18.33
N TRP A 32 5.66 -6.09 -19.09
CA TRP A 32 5.21 -6.36 -20.47
C TRP A 32 5.56 -5.20 -21.41
N PRO A 33 6.84 -4.87 -21.60
CA PRO A 33 7.26 -3.71 -22.38
C PRO A 33 6.82 -3.74 -23.85
N GLU A 34 6.61 -4.94 -24.41
CA GLU A 34 6.20 -5.12 -25.81
C GLU A 34 4.68 -4.96 -26.05
N GLU A 35 3.90 -4.91 -24.98
CA GLU A 35 2.45 -4.79 -25.09
C GLU A 35 2.01 -3.33 -25.19
N PRO A 36 0.89 -3.01 -25.86
CA PRO A 36 0.34 -1.67 -25.85
C PRO A 36 -0.12 -1.26 -24.46
N GLN A 37 -0.08 0.03 -24.16
CA GLN A 37 -0.34 0.59 -22.84
C GLN A 37 -1.65 0.08 -22.18
N TRP A 38 -2.74 0.04 -22.96
CA TRP A 38 -4.03 -0.44 -22.43
C TRP A 38 -3.96 -1.89 -21.94
N ARG A 39 -3.15 -2.72 -22.60
CA ARG A 39 -2.96 -4.12 -22.23
C ARG A 39 -2.01 -4.27 -21.07
N GLN A 40 -0.97 -3.45 -21.01
CA GLN A 40 -0.06 -3.39 -19.85
C GLN A 40 -0.83 -3.10 -18.57
N ILE A 41 -1.73 -2.11 -18.60
CA ILE A 41 -2.60 -1.76 -17.48
C ILE A 41 -3.53 -2.92 -17.13
N ALA A 42 -4.20 -3.51 -18.11
CA ALA A 42 -5.13 -4.62 -17.90
C ALA A 42 -4.44 -5.85 -17.27
N LEU A 43 -3.24 -6.18 -17.73
CA LEU A 43 -2.44 -7.28 -17.17
C LEU A 43 -1.99 -6.98 -15.74
N ALA A 44 -1.55 -5.76 -15.46
CA ALA A 44 -1.16 -5.35 -14.10
C ALA A 44 -2.35 -5.40 -13.13
N GLU A 45 -3.53 -4.93 -13.55
CA GLU A 45 -4.75 -5.01 -12.75
C GLU A 45 -5.20 -6.47 -12.51
N GLN A 46 -5.04 -7.34 -13.51
CA GLN A 46 -5.34 -8.76 -13.37
C GLN A 46 -4.42 -9.44 -12.34
N GLU A 47 -3.12 -9.18 -12.39
CA GLU A 47 -2.19 -9.70 -11.38
C GLU A 47 -2.50 -9.15 -9.99
N PHE A 48 -2.83 -7.87 -9.89
CA PHE A 48 -3.23 -7.25 -8.64
C PHE A 48 -4.47 -7.93 -8.05
N TYR A 49 -5.49 -8.16 -8.86
CA TYR A 49 -6.70 -8.89 -8.45
C TYR A 49 -6.39 -10.30 -7.95
N GLN A 50 -5.60 -11.05 -8.73
CA GLN A 50 -5.22 -12.43 -8.37
C GLN A 50 -4.42 -12.47 -7.07
N TYR A 51 -3.48 -11.55 -6.88
CA TYR A 51 -2.71 -11.45 -5.64
C TYR A 51 -3.61 -11.18 -4.43
N LEU A 52 -4.54 -10.24 -4.53
CA LEU A 52 -5.48 -9.95 -3.44
C LEU A 52 -6.34 -11.15 -3.11
N GLN A 53 -6.88 -11.81 -4.13
CA GLN A 53 -7.80 -12.95 -3.96
C GLN A 53 -7.09 -14.21 -3.45
N GLN A 54 -5.92 -14.52 -3.98
CA GLN A 54 -5.24 -15.80 -3.75
C GLN A 54 -4.20 -15.76 -2.64
N VAL A 55 -3.66 -14.59 -2.32
CA VAL A 55 -2.58 -14.43 -1.36
C VAL A 55 -2.98 -13.51 -0.22
N PHE A 56 -3.21 -12.22 -0.49
CA PHE A 56 -3.39 -11.22 0.56
C PHE A 56 -4.58 -11.53 1.48
N PHE A 57 -5.78 -11.70 0.94
CA PHE A 57 -6.97 -11.98 1.75
C PHE A 57 -7.05 -13.42 2.28
N LYS A 58 -6.12 -14.31 1.89
CA LYS A 58 -5.94 -15.63 2.51
C LYS A 58 -5.06 -15.56 3.76
N THR A 59 -4.31 -14.50 3.92
CA THR A 59 -3.49 -14.25 5.12
C THR A 59 -4.40 -13.82 6.26
N GLU A 60 -4.43 -14.60 7.34
CA GLU A 60 -5.20 -14.27 8.53
C GLU A 60 -4.70 -12.94 9.11
N GLY A 61 -5.61 -12.04 9.44
CA GLY A 61 -5.27 -10.72 9.95
C GLY A 61 -5.00 -9.64 8.89
N ALA A 62 -4.89 -10.00 7.60
CA ALA A 62 -4.72 -9.03 6.53
C ALA A 62 -5.93 -8.12 6.37
N ARG A 63 -5.68 -6.82 6.15
CA ARG A 63 -6.71 -5.78 6.02
C ARG A 63 -6.31 -4.78 4.94
N TYR A 64 -7.26 -4.44 4.09
CA TYR A 64 -7.13 -3.28 3.21
C TYR A 64 -7.81 -2.07 3.85
N LEU A 65 -7.10 -0.97 4.00
CA LEU A 65 -7.62 0.28 4.54
C LEU A 65 -7.73 1.29 3.41
N ILE A 66 -8.91 1.86 3.25
CA ILE A 66 -9.24 2.75 2.13
C ILE A 66 -9.86 4.03 2.70
N TRP A 67 -9.33 5.19 2.29
CA TRP A 67 -9.96 6.47 2.60
C TRP A 67 -10.93 6.83 1.50
N GLU A 68 -12.22 6.89 1.85
CA GLU A 68 -13.30 7.19 0.93
C GLU A 68 -13.88 8.59 1.20
N GLU A 69 -14.03 9.39 0.15
CA GLU A 69 -14.70 10.69 0.16
C GLU A 69 -15.64 10.79 -1.04
N ARG A 70 -16.91 11.18 -0.78
CA ARG A 70 -17.93 11.33 -1.85
C ARG A 70 -17.99 10.12 -2.79
N GLU A 71 -18.04 8.93 -2.20
CA GLU A 71 -18.10 7.65 -2.90
C GLU A 71 -16.88 7.31 -3.79
N ARG A 72 -15.77 8.06 -3.66
CA ARG A 72 -14.50 7.78 -4.34
C ARG A 72 -13.45 7.32 -3.36
N TYR A 73 -12.59 6.41 -3.79
CA TYR A 73 -11.41 6.02 -3.04
C TYR A 73 -10.29 7.01 -3.33
N ILE A 74 -9.82 7.68 -2.30
CA ILE A 74 -8.82 8.75 -2.41
C ILE A 74 -7.42 8.22 -2.15
N SER A 75 -7.28 7.39 -1.13
CA SER A 75 -6.02 6.75 -0.78
C SER A 75 -6.27 5.36 -0.20
N ALA A 76 -5.29 4.49 -0.29
CA ALA A 76 -5.39 3.12 0.19
C ALA A 76 -4.04 2.62 0.70
N LEU A 77 -4.08 1.63 1.60
CA LEU A 77 -2.92 0.91 2.09
C LEU A 77 -3.34 -0.50 2.54
N ARG A 78 -2.35 -1.39 2.69
CA ARG A 78 -2.54 -2.73 3.22
C ARG A 78 -1.86 -2.86 4.58
N LEU A 79 -2.49 -3.61 5.46
CA LEU A 79 -1.89 -4.08 6.71
C LEU A 79 -1.94 -5.61 6.74
N GLU A 80 -0.83 -6.24 7.06
CA GLU A 80 -0.76 -7.69 7.29
C GLU A 80 0.14 -8.00 8.48
N PRO A 81 -0.01 -9.17 9.13
CA PRO A 81 0.86 -9.57 10.23
C PRO A 81 2.32 -9.59 9.81
N TYR A 82 3.18 -9.03 10.65
CA TYR A 82 4.60 -8.98 10.42
C TYR A 82 5.33 -8.86 11.76
N ARG A 83 6.24 -9.80 12.03
CA ARG A 83 6.97 -9.85 13.31
C ARG A 83 6.03 -9.76 14.51
N ASP A 84 6.30 -8.83 15.42
CA ASP A 84 5.52 -8.54 16.63
C ASP A 84 4.44 -7.46 16.42
N GLY A 85 4.06 -7.20 15.19
CA GLY A 85 3.09 -6.17 14.82
C GLY A 85 2.48 -6.38 13.43
N LEU A 86 2.33 -5.30 12.70
CA LEU A 86 1.78 -5.27 11.35
C LEU A 86 2.76 -4.62 10.37
N LEU A 87 2.71 -5.01 9.11
CA LEU A 87 3.41 -4.35 8.01
C LEU A 87 2.42 -3.49 7.24
N LEU A 88 2.73 -2.20 7.12
CA LEU A 88 2.04 -1.27 6.24
C LEU A 88 2.70 -1.30 4.87
N GLU A 89 1.90 -1.57 3.86
CA GLU A 89 2.34 -1.72 2.47
C GLU A 89 1.42 -0.98 1.51
N ALA A 90 1.93 -0.79 0.30
CA ALA A 90 1.16 -0.29 -0.84
C ALA A 90 0.37 0.98 -0.54
N LEU A 91 0.96 1.89 0.24
CA LEU A 91 0.37 3.21 0.49
C LEU A 91 0.37 4.01 -0.81
N GLU A 92 -0.81 4.33 -1.29
CA GLU A 92 -1.02 5.17 -2.48
C GLU A 92 -2.11 6.20 -2.25
N THR A 93 -1.97 7.33 -2.92
CA THR A 93 -3.00 8.36 -3.05
C THR A 93 -3.25 8.62 -4.52
N MET A 94 -4.52 8.65 -4.90
CA MET A 94 -4.94 8.97 -6.26
C MET A 94 -4.20 10.24 -6.75
N PRO A 95 -3.58 10.23 -7.95
CA PRO A 95 -2.70 11.31 -8.40
C PRO A 95 -3.30 12.72 -8.28
N LYS A 96 -4.60 12.86 -8.61
CA LYS A 96 -5.32 14.14 -8.54
C LYS A 96 -5.53 14.68 -7.11
N HIS A 97 -5.34 13.84 -6.09
CA HIS A 97 -5.54 14.17 -4.68
C HIS A 97 -4.24 14.18 -3.86
N ARG A 98 -3.09 14.11 -4.53
CA ARG A 98 -1.77 14.20 -3.86
C ARG A 98 -1.52 15.61 -3.31
N ASN A 99 -0.59 15.70 -2.38
CA ASN A 99 -0.20 16.96 -1.71
C ASN A 99 -1.32 17.66 -0.93
N GLN A 100 -2.38 16.93 -0.57
CA GLN A 100 -3.52 17.41 0.21
C GLN A 100 -3.63 16.74 1.60
N GLY A 101 -2.60 16.00 2.00
CA GLY A 101 -2.54 15.34 3.31
C GLY A 101 -3.28 14.01 3.43
N HIS A 102 -3.87 13.50 2.35
CA HIS A 102 -4.66 12.26 2.41
C HIS A 102 -3.84 11.03 2.84
N ALA A 103 -2.60 10.91 2.39
CA ALA A 103 -1.73 9.81 2.80
C ALA A 103 -1.49 9.82 4.31
N ALA A 104 -1.12 10.96 4.88
CA ALA A 104 -0.91 11.10 6.32
C ALA A 104 -2.20 10.84 7.12
N LYS A 105 -3.35 11.30 6.62
CA LYS A 105 -4.66 11.06 7.21
C LYS A 105 -4.99 9.56 7.28
N LEU A 106 -4.73 8.83 6.19
CA LEU A 106 -4.95 7.39 6.14
C LEU A 106 -3.97 6.64 7.04
N VAL A 107 -2.69 7.02 7.06
CA VAL A 107 -1.67 6.40 7.93
C VAL A 107 -2.03 6.59 9.40
N ASN A 108 -2.44 7.79 9.82
CA ASN A 108 -2.88 8.04 11.19
C ASN A 108 -4.12 7.21 11.55
N ALA A 109 -5.09 7.10 10.64
CA ALA A 109 -6.26 6.24 10.84
C ALA A 109 -5.87 4.75 10.95
N ALA A 110 -4.86 4.32 10.19
CA ALA A 110 -4.33 2.95 10.29
C ALA A 110 -3.64 2.70 11.63
N ILE A 111 -2.89 3.66 12.16
CA ILE A 111 -2.26 3.59 13.49
C ILE A 111 -3.34 3.44 14.59
N GLU A 112 -4.36 4.28 14.56
CA GLU A 112 -5.48 4.20 15.52
C GLU A 112 -6.24 2.88 15.42
N TYR A 113 -6.50 2.43 14.18
CA TYR A 113 -7.19 1.16 13.94
C TYR A 113 -6.39 -0.05 14.43
N ALA A 114 -5.08 -0.07 14.15
CA ALA A 114 -4.21 -1.20 14.48
C ALA A 114 -4.02 -1.37 15.99
N GLY A 115 -3.83 -0.27 16.72
CA GLY A 115 -3.53 -0.30 18.15
C GLY A 115 -2.31 -1.17 18.49
N ALA A 116 -1.38 -1.33 17.56
CA ALA A 116 -0.23 -2.21 17.62
C ALA A 116 0.95 -1.57 16.88
N LYS A 117 2.13 -2.12 17.08
CA LYS A 117 3.34 -1.73 16.36
C LYS A 117 3.15 -1.90 14.84
N ILE A 118 3.54 -0.90 14.06
CA ILE A 118 3.46 -0.93 12.60
C ILE A 118 4.86 -0.73 12.02
N TYR A 119 5.24 -1.66 11.14
CA TYR A 119 6.43 -1.58 10.31
C TYR A 119 6.07 -1.09 8.91
N SER A 120 7.01 -0.49 8.20
CA SER A 120 6.87 -0.14 6.79
C SER A 120 8.22 -0.22 6.10
N HIS A 121 8.25 -0.81 4.90
CA HIS A 121 9.42 -0.81 4.02
C HIS A 121 9.25 0.28 2.98
N VAL A 122 10.09 1.31 3.03
CA VAL A 122 9.99 2.47 2.14
C VAL A 122 11.29 2.62 1.35
N SER A 123 11.16 2.74 0.03
CA SER A 123 12.32 2.98 -0.85
C SER A 123 13.08 4.22 -0.40
N LYS A 124 14.40 4.10 -0.34
CA LYS A 124 15.31 5.22 -0.01
C LYS A 124 15.18 6.40 -0.97
N LYS A 125 14.68 6.16 -2.18
CA LYS A 125 14.42 7.18 -3.21
C LYS A 125 13.03 7.81 -3.10
N ASN A 126 12.11 7.22 -2.35
CA ASN A 126 10.74 7.71 -2.22
C ASN A 126 10.63 8.75 -1.10
N LEU A 127 11.17 9.94 -1.34
CA LEU A 127 11.18 11.02 -0.37
C LEU A 127 9.78 11.45 0.09
N PRO A 128 8.76 11.56 -0.77
CA PRO A 128 7.40 11.89 -0.32
C PRO A 128 6.86 10.88 0.69
N SER A 129 7.04 9.59 0.46
CA SER A 129 6.60 8.55 1.38
C SER A 129 7.36 8.59 2.70
N LEU A 130 8.70 8.76 2.67
CA LEU A 130 9.52 8.91 3.87
C LEU A 130 9.04 10.08 4.73
N ARG A 131 8.77 11.24 4.14
CA ARG A 131 8.25 12.42 4.84
C ARG A 131 6.85 12.17 5.43
N THR A 132 5.99 11.48 4.72
CA THR A 132 4.65 11.13 5.21
C THR A 132 4.75 10.22 6.44
N HIS A 133 5.56 9.17 6.38
CA HIS A 133 5.78 8.28 7.51
C HIS A 133 6.38 9.00 8.73
N GLU A 134 7.39 9.84 8.51
CA GLU A 134 8.01 10.64 9.57
C GLU A 134 7.00 11.57 10.27
N LYS A 135 6.17 12.27 9.48
CA LYS A 135 5.09 13.11 10.03
C LYS A 135 4.08 12.34 10.87
N CYS A 136 3.86 11.06 10.54
CA CYS A 136 2.97 10.18 11.30
C CYS A 136 3.67 9.45 12.45
N GLY A 137 4.90 9.82 12.80
CA GLY A 137 5.61 9.30 13.97
C GLY A 137 6.42 8.03 13.72
N PHE A 138 6.56 7.59 12.47
CA PHE A 138 7.47 6.49 12.14
C PHE A 138 8.93 6.91 12.29
N ARG A 139 9.76 6.00 12.74
CA ARG A 139 11.21 6.18 12.85
C ARG A 139 11.94 5.10 12.05
N LYS A 140 13.05 5.47 11.41
CA LYS A 140 13.93 4.50 10.77
C LYS A 140 14.60 3.63 11.82
N ILE A 141 14.49 2.31 11.66
CA ILE A 141 15.12 1.33 12.54
C ILE A 141 16.18 0.48 11.84
N LEU A 142 16.08 0.29 10.51
CA LEU A 142 17.05 -0.44 9.69
C LEU A 142 17.31 0.29 8.36
N ASP A 143 18.56 0.19 7.88
CA ASP A 143 18.94 0.69 6.54
C ASP A 143 18.61 -0.29 5.40
N TYR A 144 17.88 -1.34 5.69
CA TYR A 144 17.43 -2.38 4.76
C TYR A 144 16.04 -2.89 5.15
N ALA A 145 15.40 -3.60 4.24
CA ALA A 145 14.16 -4.33 4.52
C ALA A 145 14.44 -5.81 4.76
N VAL A 146 13.57 -6.47 5.53
CA VAL A 146 13.56 -7.93 5.67
C VAL A 146 12.19 -8.42 5.23
N TYR A 147 12.12 -9.06 4.06
CA TYR A 147 10.87 -9.57 3.50
C TYR A 147 10.48 -10.92 4.14
N ALA A 148 9.21 -11.30 3.99
CA ALA A 148 8.67 -12.54 4.54
C ALA A 148 9.38 -13.79 4.01
N ASP A 149 9.93 -13.76 2.79
CA ASP A 149 10.71 -14.83 2.18
C ASP A 149 12.18 -14.92 2.69
N GLY A 150 12.55 -14.03 3.63
CA GLY A 150 13.89 -13.95 4.19
C GLY A 150 14.89 -13.11 3.38
N SER A 151 14.51 -12.59 2.21
CA SER A 151 15.36 -11.68 1.44
C SER A 151 15.55 -10.35 2.16
N VAL A 152 16.73 -9.74 1.97
CA VAL A 152 17.18 -8.53 2.67
C VAL A 152 17.62 -7.48 1.65
N PRO A 153 16.67 -6.85 0.92
CA PRO A 153 17.02 -5.80 -0.04
C PRO A 153 17.47 -4.52 0.69
N ASP A 154 18.55 -3.92 0.19
CA ASP A 154 19.14 -2.69 0.73
C ASP A 154 18.57 -1.40 0.13
N ARG A 155 17.65 -1.51 -0.83
CA ARG A 155 17.02 -0.36 -1.50
C ARG A 155 15.94 0.34 -0.68
N CYS A 156 15.50 -0.27 0.41
CA CYS A 156 14.48 0.27 1.30
C CYS A 156 15.02 0.46 2.71
N PHE A 157 14.48 1.44 3.42
CA PHE A 157 14.54 1.49 4.87
C PHE A 157 13.43 0.65 5.49
N THR A 158 13.65 0.14 6.70
CA THR A 158 12.57 -0.30 7.58
C THR A 158 12.26 0.82 8.56
N LEU A 159 11.01 1.27 8.53
CA LEU A 159 10.45 2.24 9.46
C LEU A 159 9.54 1.53 10.46
N CYS A 160 9.41 2.11 11.65
CA CYS A 160 8.53 1.56 12.68
C CYS A 160 7.81 2.68 13.44
N HIS A 161 6.53 2.45 13.71
CA HIS A 161 5.71 3.21 14.65
C HIS A 161 5.34 2.28 15.82
N GLU A 162 5.62 2.69 17.07
CA GLU A 162 5.32 1.94 18.29
C GLU A 162 3.98 2.34 18.91
#